data_a08a8a16a5e695f40727ef4e8f396e06
#
_entry.id   a08a8a16a5e695f40727ef4e8f396e06
#
_cell.length_a   1.000
_cell.length_b   1.000
_cell.length_c   1.000
_cell.angle_alpha   90.00
_cell.angle_beta   90.00
_cell.angle_gamma   90.00
#
_symmetry.space_group_name_H-M   'P 1'
#
loop_
_entity.id
_entity.type
_entity.pdbx_description
1 polymer ?
#
loop_
_entity_poly.entity_id
_entity_poly.type
_entity_poly.pdbx_seq_one_letter_code
_entity_poly.pdbx_strand_id
1 'polypeptide(L)'
;VPQSKAAASHPIGLWGAVAIGVGGMVGGGIFAVLGLSVQITKGAAPLAFLLAGLVALLTARSYSLLSKSFPSRGGTVTFINRAFGPGLFSGGINVLLWLSYIVMLALYCQAFGGYAASFLPQDSRSLGRHVFLTAAIVLITGLNVAGASTVARAERVVVAIKLAILVLFVAVGMAGVSAARLAPAQWSSPVSVIAGGMIIFLAYEGFELIANAAEDVTDPGRTLTRAYYISVLFVIVLYVLVAVVSVGSLPVASLVQARDYALAEAARPALGAAGFTMIGIAAMLSTASAINATLYGSARMTYTIAKSRELPAQLERPIWNRPLEGLLITAGSTIALANVLDLNSISTMGSAGFLIVFATVNAAEARTARQRGSAPWVSVLAAAACAGALAALVAKSTVGAVTVLVAMVALSFGIEATFRRVSGTPARA
;
A
#
# COMPACT_ATOMS: atom_id res chain seq x y z
N VAL A 1 22.82 -14.33 29.03
CA VAL A 1 23.27 -13.82 27.69
C VAL A 1 23.16 -12.31 27.75
N PRO A 2 24.24 -11.52 27.54
CA PRO A 2 24.18 -10.08 27.59
C PRO A 2 23.29 -9.57 26.48
N GLN A 3 22.30 -8.75 26.84
CA GLN A 3 21.52 -7.97 25.89
C GLN A 3 22.49 -7.08 25.10
N SER A 4 22.65 -7.36 23.83
CA SER A 4 23.31 -6.46 22.90
C SER A 4 22.64 -5.09 23.06
N LYS A 5 23.41 -4.07 23.51
CA LYS A 5 22.99 -2.68 23.51
C LYS A 5 22.57 -2.35 22.08
N ALA A 6 21.25 -2.26 21.85
CA ALA A 6 20.72 -1.72 20.62
C ALA A 6 21.38 -0.38 20.40
N ALA A 7 22.04 -0.20 19.25
CA ALA A 7 22.60 1.07 18.85
C ALA A 7 21.51 2.12 19.05
N ALA A 8 21.83 3.20 19.78
CA ALA A 8 20.92 4.29 20.07
C ALA A 8 20.35 4.80 18.73
N SER A 9 19.11 4.45 18.44
CA SER A 9 18.40 4.98 17.28
C SER A 9 18.27 6.48 17.50
N HIS A 10 18.70 7.30 16.54
CA HIS A 10 18.46 8.73 16.60
C HIS A 10 16.94 8.95 16.67
N PRO A 11 16.43 9.75 17.60
CA PRO A 11 15.01 9.99 17.77
C PRO A 11 14.41 10.58 16.47
N ILE A 12 13.29 10.02 16.04
CA ILE A 12 12.59 10.43 14.82
C ILE A 12 11.75 11.68 15.11
N GLY A 13 12.09 12.80 14.50
CA GLY A 13 11.30 14.03 14.57
C GLY A 13 10.11 14.01 13.61
N LEU A 14 9.31 15.09 13.62
CA LEU A 14 8.10 15.24 12.80
C LEU A 14 8.35 14.96 11.32
N TRP A 15 9.34 15.59 10.73
CA TRP A 15 9.63 15.43 9.30
C TRP A 15 10.16 14.04 8.94
N GLY A 16 10.83 13.36 9.88
CA GLY A 16 11.21 11.95 9.72
C GLY A 16 9.99 11.04 9.67
N ALA A 17 9.04 11.24 10.58
CA ALA A 17 7.77 10.49 10.59
C ALA A 17 6.91 10.80 9.36
N VAL A 18 6.84 12.06 8.92
CA VAL A 18 6.16 12.46 7.65
C VAL A 18 6.83 11.78 6.46
N ALA A 19 8.16 11.76 6.41
CA ALA A 19 8.88 11.11 5.31
C ALA A 19 8.61 9.60 5.23
N ILE A 20 8.45 8.91 6.38
CA ILE A 20 8.03 7.50 6.42
C ILE A 20 6.64 7.33 5.79
N GLY A 21 5.65 8.14 6.22
CA GLY A 21 4.28 8.04 5.69
C GLY A 21 4.18 8.40 4.22
N VAL A 22 4.76 9.54 3.80
CA VAL A 22 4.75 9.97 2.39
C VAL A 22 5.54 8.99 1.53
N GLY A 23 6.72 8.54 2.01
CA GLY A 23 7.57 7.59 1.29
C GLY A 23 6.88 6.24 1.06
N GLY A 24 6.13 5.76 2.06
CA GLY A 24 5.30 4.56 1.96
C GLY A 24 4.18 4.71 0.94
N MET A 25 3.33 5.72 1.09
CA MET A 25 2.20 5.96 0.18
C MET A 25 2.65 6.28 -1.26
N VAL A 26 3.61 7.20 -1.45
CA VAL A 26 4.14 7.54 -2.79
C VAL A 26 5.18 6.48 -3.21
N GLY A 27 4.83 5.22 -3.05
CA GLY A 27 5.55 4.05 -3.54
C GLY A 27 5.25 3.81 -5.03
N GLY A 28 4.82 2.58 -5.34
CA GLY A 28 4.38 2.21 -6.68
C GLY A 28 2.91 2.50 -6.98
N GLY A 29 2.10 2.83 -5.94
CA GLY A 29 0.64 2.86 -6.05
C GLY A 29 0.10 3.76 -7.15
N ILE A 30 0.39 5.06 -7.13
CA ILE A 30 -0.12 6.02 -8.14
C ILE A 30 0.32 5.64 -9.56
N PHE A 31 1.54 5.14 -9.72
CA PHE A 31 2.06 4.71 -11.01
C PHE A 31 1.34 3.46 -11.53
N ALA A 32 0.97 2.54 -10.63
CA ALA A 32 0.29 1.30 -10.99
C ALA A 32 -1.18 1.51 -11.35
N VAL A 33 -1.92 2.32 -10.56
CA VAL A 33 -3.39 2.31 -10.61
C VAL A 33 -4.02 3.48 -11.36
N LEU A 34 -3.24 4.47 -11.81
CA LEU A 34 -3.80 5.63 -12.51
C LEU A 34 -4.58 5.20 -13.77
N GLY A 35 -3.98 4.40 -14.64
CA GLY A 35 -4.63 3.90 -15.84
C GLY A 35 -5.89 3.08 -15.55
N LEU A 36 -5.84 2.25 -14.51
CA LEU A 36 -6.99 1.48 -14.03
C LEU A 36 -8.11 2.40 -13.51
N SER A 37 -7.75 3.44 -12.74
CA SER A 37 -8.71 4.45 -12.27
C SER A 37 -9.42 5.12 -13.45
N VAL A 38 -8.66 5.59 -14.44
CA VAL A 38 -9.22 6.25 -15.63
C VAL A 38 -10.09 5.31 -16.45
N GLN A 39 -9.72 4.03 -16.56
CA GLN A 39 -10.53 3.02 -17.24
C GLN A 39 -11.94 2.87 -16.62
N ILE A 40 -12.03 2.92 -15.29
CA ILE A 40 -13.29 2.72 -14.55
C ILE A 40 -14.08 4.02 -14.42
N THR A 41 -13.40 5.13 -14.10
CA THR A 41 -14.04 6.39 -13.68
C THR A 41 -14.03 7.46 -14.77
N LYS A 42 -13.27 7.26 -15.83
CA LYS A 42 -13.09 8.20 -16.96
C LYS A 42 -12.63 9.58 -16.47
N GLY A 43 -13.33 10.67 -16.84
CA GLY A 43 -13.05 12.03 -16.41
C GLY A 43 -13.12 12.27 -14.91
N ALA A 44 -13.77 11.38 -14.15
CA ALA A 44 -13.91 11.48 -12.70
C ALA A 44 -12.74 10.84 -11.89
N ALA A 45 -11.65 10.42 -12.51
CA ALA A 45 -10.51 9.85 -11.79
C ALA A 45 -10.00 10.73 -10.63
N PRO A 46 -9.91 12.07 -10.74
CA PRO A 46 -9.54 12.92 -9.60
C PRO A 46 -10.48 12.77 -8.40
N LEU A 47 -11.79 12.66 -8.65
CA LEU A 47 -12.78 12.45 -7.61
C LEU A 47 -12.65 11.07 -6.97
N ALA A 48 -12.33 10.04 -7.75
CA ALA A 48 -12.07 8.69 -7.25
C ALA A 48 -10.87 8.67 -6.30
N PHE A 49 -9.76 9.35 -6.65
CA PHE A 49 -8.61 9.51 -5.76
C PHE A 49 -8.96 10.30 -4.50
N LEU A 50 -9.76 11.36 -4.60
CA LEU A 50 -10.23 12.11 -3.43
C LEU A 50 -11.05 11.23 -2.47
N LEU A 51 -12.00 10.46 -2.99
CA LEU A 51 -12.84 9.57 -2.19
C LEU A 51 -12.02 8.49 -1.47
N ALA A 52 -11.09 7.85 -2.18
CA ALA A 52 -10.16 6.89 -1.57
C ALA A 52 -9.30 7.54 -0.47
N GLY A 53 -8.79 8.73 -0.75
CA GLY A 53 -7.99 9.50 0.21
C GLY A 53 -8.77 9.90 1.46
N LEU A 54 -10.05 10.22 1.35
CA LEU A 54 -10.90 10.54 2.51
C LEU A 54 -11.09 9.33 3.43
N VAL A 55 -11.27 8.12 2.86
CA VAL A 55 -11.33 6.87 3.65
C VAL A 55 -9.98 6.62 4.35
N ALA A 56 -8.87 6.84 3.65
CA ALA A 56 -7.53 6.74 4.24
C ALA A 56 -7.31 7.77 5.36
N LEU A 57 -7.78 9.01 5.19
CA LEU A 57 -7.66 10.08 6.20
C LEU A 57 -8.44 9.76 7.49
N LEU A 58 -9.66 9.23 7.36
CA LEU A 58 -10.44 8.77 8.51
C LEU A 58 -9.71 7.65 9.26
N THR A 59 -9.12 6.71 8.53
CA THR A 59 -8.35 5.59 9.11
C THR A 59 -7.04 6.08 9.76
N ALA A 60 -6.35 7.04 9.14
CA ALA A 60 -5.12 7.63 9.68
C ALA A 60 -5.33 8.26 11.07
N ARG A 61 -6.53 8.80 11.34
CA ARG A 61 -6.89 9.27 12.69
C ARG A 61 -6.86 8.13 13.71
N SER A 62 -7.46 6.99 13.40
CA SER A 62 -7.47 5.81 14.29
C SER A 62 -6.05 5.29 14.51
N TYR A 63 -5.24 5.20 13.47
CA TYR A 63 -3.81 4.85 13.58
C TYR A 63 -3.05 5.82 14.47
N SER A 64 -3.27 7.13 14.31
CA SER A 64 -2.65 8.15 15.15
C SER A 64 -2.96 7.96 16.64
N LEU A 65 -4.22 7.68 16.97
CA LEU A 65 -4.65 7.48 18.35
C LEU A 65 -4.13 6.18 18.96
N LEU A 66 -4.16 5.11 18.18
CA LEU A 66 -3.62 3.81 18.62
C LEU A 66 -2.10 3.84 18.76
N SER A 67 -1.38 4.47 17.84
CA SER A 67 0.07 4.62 17.91
C SER A 67 0.51 5.41 19.16
N LYS A 68 -0.27 6.39 19.60
CA LYS A 68 -0.02 7.12 20.86
C LYS A 68 -0.34 6.29 22.10
N SER A 69 -1.40 5.48 22.03
CA SER A 69 -1.83 4.66 23.16
C SER A 69 -0.99 3.39 23.34
N PHE A 70 -0.50 2.85 22.24
CA PHE A 70 0.24 1.59 22.20
C PHE A 70 1.47 1.73 21.29
N PRO A 71 2.45 2.58 21.64
CA PRO A 71 3.68 2.68 20.85
C PRO A 71 4.34 1.32 20.76
N SER A 72 4.58 0.83 19.55
CA SER A 72 5.24 -0.46 19.35
C SER A 72 5.81 -0.57 17.93
N ARG A 73 6.82 -1.40 17.76
CA ARG A 73 7.34 -1.74 16.42
C ARG A 73 6.47 -2.75 15.68
N GLY A 74 5.46 -3.30 16.35
CA GLY A 74 4.49 -4.23 15.77
C GLY A 74 3.31 -3.54 15.09
N GLY A 75 3.15 -2.21 15.27
CA GLY A 75 2.14 -1.41 14.59
C GLY A 75 0.75 -2.04 14.62
N THR A 76 0.19 -2.27 13.42
CA THR A 76 -1.15 -2.84 13.20
C THR A 76 -1.39 -4.14 13.96
N VAL A 77 -0.42 -5.07 13.97
CA VAL A 77 -0.53 -6.36 14.69
C VAL A 77 -0.75 -6.13 16.18
N THR A 78 0.01 -5.20 16.76
CA THR A 78 -0.14 -4.84 18.19
C THR A 78 -1.53 -4.25 18.47
N PHE A 79 -2.04 -3.38 17.60
CA PHE A 79 -3.34 -2.74 17.80
C PHE A 79 -4.48 -3.75 17.82
N ILE A 80 -4.47 -4.70 16.87
CA ILE A 80 -5.47 -5.75 16.74
C ILE A 80 -5.41 -6.66 17.97
N ASN A 81 -4.22 -7.13 18.37
CA ASN A 81 -4.05 -8.03 19.50
C ASN A 81 -4.39 -7.37 20.85
N ARG A 82 -4.14 -6.07 21.01
CA ARG A 82 -4.51 -5.31 22.20
C ARG A 82 -6.03 -5.09 22.32
N ALA A 83 -6.69 -4.86 21.19
CA ALA A 83 -8.11 -4.58 21.18
C ALA A 83 -8.99 -5.82 21.31
N PHE A 84 -8.62 -6.91 20.62
CA PHE A 84 -9.46 -8.10 20.51
C PHE A 84 -8.92 -9.31 21.28
N GLY A 85 -7.70 -9.21 21.78
CA GLY A 85 -7.00 -10.31 22.44
C GLY A 85 -6.38 -11.31 21.45
N PRO A 86 -5.47 -12.19 21.91
CA PRO A 86 -4.91 -13.26 21.09
C PRO A 86 -5.99 -14.32 20.82
N GLY A 87 -6.34 -14.52 19.55
CA GLY A 87 -7.40 -15.44 19.15
C GLY A 87 -7.41 -15.69 17.65
N LEU A 88 -8.30 -16.58 17.19
CA LEU A 88 -8.46 -16.89 15.77
C LEU A 88 -8.77 -15.64 14.95
N PHE A 89 -9.56 -14.70 15.49
CA PHE A 89 -9.89 -13.46 14.81
C PHE A 89 -8.65 -12.58 14.61
N SER A 90 -7.92 -12.28 15.69
CA SER A 90 -6.72 -11.43 15.62
C SER A 90 -5.65 -12.05 14.73
N GLY A 91 -5.36 -13.34 14.91
CA GLY A 91 -4.39 -14.05 14.08
C GLY A 91 -4.81 -14.13 12.63
N GLY A 92 -6.09 -14.42 12.32
CA GLY A 92 -6.61 -14.42 10.96
C GLY A 92 -6.47 -13.04 10.27
N ILE A 93 -6.76 -11.94 10.98
CA ILE A 93 -6.58 -10.58 10.45
C ILE A 93 -5.08 -10.23 10.29
N ASN A 94 -4.22 -10.66 11.20
CA ASN A 94 -2.77 -10.43 11.08
C ASN A 94 -2.16 -11.20 9.90
N VAL A 95 -2.61 -12.44 9.65
CA VAL A 95 -2.23 -13.21 8.45
C VAL A 95 -2.80 -12.55 7.19
N LEU A 96 -4.05 -12.03 7.23
CA LEU A 96 -4.64 -11.29 6.11
C LEU A 96 -3.83 -10.04 5.78
N LEU A 97 -3.34 -9.32 6.79
CA LEU A 97 -2.44 -8.18 6.60
C LEU A 97 -1.16 -8.59 5.85
N TRP A 98 -0.53 -9.70 6.25
CA TRP A 98 0.64 -10.23 5.56
C TRP A 98 0.34 -10.61 4.11
N LEU A 99 -0.76 -11.33 3.86
CA LEU A 99 -1.19 -11.66 2.49
C LEU A 99 -1.48 -10.38 1.67
N SER A 100 -2.05 -9.35 2.27
CA SER A 100 -2.28 -8.06 1.62
C SER A 100 -0.96 -7.38 1.21
N TYR A 101 0.11 -7.49 1.99
CA TYR A 101 1.43 -7.01 1.59
C TYR A 101 2.04 -7.83 0.44
N ILE A 102 1.79 -9.15 0.36
CA ILE A 102 2.21 -9.96 -0.80
C ILE A 102 1.50 -9.48 -2.07
N VAL A 103 0.20 -9.19 -1.98
CA VAL A 103 -0.58 -8.64 -3.10
C VAL A 103 -0.09 -7.24 -3.49
N MET A 104 0.26 -6.41 -2.51
CA MET A 104 0.86 -5.09 -2.74
C MET A 104 2.20 -5.16 -3.46
N LEU A 105 3.05 -6.10 -3.06
CA LEU A 105 4.30 -6.38 -3.76
C LEU A 105 4.05 -6.80 -5.22
N ALA A 106 3.04 -7.64 -5.47
CA ALA A 106 2.66 -8.04 -6.83
C ALA A 106 2.21 -6.83 -7.66
N LEU A 107 1.48 -5.87 -7.06
CA LEU A 107 1.12 -4.62 -7.72
C LEU A 107 2.35 -3.81 -8.13
N TYR A 108 3.32 -3.66 -7.22
CA TYR A 108 4.54 -2.91 -7.50
C TYR A 108 5.39 -3.59 -8.58
N CYS A 109 5.46 -4.93 -8.58
CA CYS A 109 6.14 -5.68 -9.62
C CYS A 109 5.46 -5.52 -10.99
N GLN A 110 4.12 -5.56 -11.03
CA GLN A 110 3.36 -5.31 -12.26
C GLN A 110 3.61 -3.90 -12.80
N ALA A 111 3.61 -2.90 -11.93
CA ALA A 111 3.92 -1.53 -12.34
C ALA A 111 5.36 -1.41 -12.85
N PHE A 112 6.35 -1.94 -12.12
CA PHE A 112 7.74 -1.96 -12.57
C PHE A 112 7.87 -2.59 -13.95
N GLY A 113 7.30 -3.80 -14.13
CA GLY A 113 7.34 -4.53 -15.40
C GLY A 113 6.65 -3.78 -16.54
N GLY A 114 5.50 -3.16 -16.28
CA GLY A 114 4.75 -2.38 -17.26
C GLY A 114 5.52 -1.16 -17.75
N TYR A 115 6.10 -0.36 -16.81
CA TYR A 115 6.92 0.79 -17.19
C TYR A 115 8.21 0.38 -17.87
N ALA A 116 8.92 -0.66 -17.41
CA ALA A 116 10.12 -1.15 -18.05
C ALA A 116 9.84 -1.67 -19.48
N ALA A 117 8.75 -2.43 -19.65
CA ALA A 117 8.35 -2.96 -20.95
C ALA A 117 7.89 -1.85 -21.92
N SER A 118 7.44 -0.68 -21.42
CA SER A 118 7.03 0.43 -22.29
C SER A 118 8.16 0.97 -23.19
N PHE A 119 9.41 0.72 -22.81
CA PHE A 119 10.59 1.08 -23.59
C PHE A 119 10.96 0.04 -24.68
N LEU A 120 10.30 -1.12 -24.69
CA LEU A 120 10.50 -2.16 -25.71
C LEU A 120 9.58 -1.96 -26.91
N PRO A 121 9.97 -2.56 -28.09
CA PRO A 121 9.07 -2.68 -29.22
C PRO A 121 7.76 -3.38 -28.83
N GLN A 122 6.65 -3.03 -29.47
CA GLN A 122 5.30 -3.47 -29.09
C GLN A 122 5.18 -5.00 -28.99
N ASP A 123 5.78 -5.74 -29.92
CA ASP A 123 5.73 -7.21 -29.99
C ASP A 123 6.43 -7.90 -28.80
N SER A 124 7.41 -7.23 -28.19
CA SER A 124 8.19 -7.76 -27.07
C SER A 124 7.65 -7.34 -25.70
N ARG A 125 6.67 -6.44 -25.63
CA ARG A 125 6.20 -5.86 -24.36
C ARG A 125 5.59 -6.88 -23.42
N SER A 126 4.80 -7.81 -23.94
CA SER A 126 4.13 -8.82 -23.11
C SER A 126 5.14 -9.71 -22.39
N LEU A 127 6.08 -10.29 -23.14
CA LEU A 127 7.15 -11.11 -22.56
C LEU A 127 8.07 -10.26 -21.66
N GLY A 128 8.46 -9.08 -22.15
CA GLY A 128 9.33 -8.16 -21.41
C GLY A 128 8.76 -7.79 -20.06
N ARG A 129 7.45 -7.54 -19.94
CA ARG A 129 6.78 -7.27 -18.67
C ARG A 129 7.01 -8.40 -17.66
N HIS A 130 6.78 -9.66 -18.03
CA HIS A 130 6.96 -10.81 -17.15
C HIS A 130 8.44 -11.01 -16.76
N VAL A 131 9.37 -10.77 -17.68
CA VAL A 131 10.80 -10.81 -17.39
C VAL A 131 11.20 -9.72 -16.40
N PHE A 132 10.81 -8.47 -16.64
CA PHE A 132 11.20 -7.35 -15.79
C PHE A 132 10.57 -7.42 -14.40
N LEU A 133 9.29 -7.78 -14.27
CA LEU A 133 8.66 -7.91 -12.95
C LEU A 133 9.30 -9.03 -12.12
N THR A 134 9.64 -10.16 -12.75
CA THR A 134 10.31 -11.29 -12.07
C THR A 134 11.74 -10.91 -11.69
N ALA A 135 12.48 -10.29 -12.61
CA ALA A 135 13.84 -9.81 -12.33
C ALA A 135 13.88 -8.81 -11.18
N ALA A 136 12.94 -7.88 -11.13
CA ALA A 136 12.88 -6.89 -10.05
C ALA A 136 12.78 -7.54 -8.67
N ILE A 137 11.82 -8.46 -8.48
CA ILE A 137 11.64 -9.12 -7.17
C ILE A 137 12.82 -10.03 -6.82
N VAL A 138 13.38 -10.76 -7.78
CA VAL A 138 14.53 -11.65 -7.56
C VAL A 138 15.77 -10.84 -7.17
N LEU A 139 16.08 -9.78 -7.90
CA LEU A 139 17.25 -8.94 -7.62
C LEU A 139 17.13 -8.22 -6.27
N ILE A 140 15.94 -7.66 -5.97
CA ILE A 140 15.70 -6.96 -4.70
C ILE A 140 15.72 -7.96 -3.54
N THR A 141 15.17 -9.16 -3.71
CA THR A 141 15.28 -10.23 -2.70
C THR A 141 16.74 -10.60 -2.46
N GLY A 142 17.53 -10.78 -3.51
CA GLY A 142 18.96 -11.04 -3.41
C GLY A 142 19.73 -9.95 -2.65
N LEU A 143 19.42 -8.68 -2.92
CA LEU A 143 20.00 -7.54 -2.18
C LEU A 143 19.62 -7.56 -0.68
N ASN A 144 18.38 -7.92 -0.35
CA ASN A 144 17.95 -8.05 1.05
C ASN A 144 18.64 -9.22 1.75
N VAL A 145 18.82 -10.35 1.08
CA VAL A 145 19.59 -11.50 1.58
C VAL A 145 21.07 -11.13 1.80
N ALA A 146 21.67 -10.39 0.88
CA ALA A 146 23.04 -9.91 1.03
C ALA A 146 23.22 -8.87 2.15
N GLY A 147 22.13 -8.24 2.61
CA GLY A 147 22.14 -7.34 3.76
C GLY A 147 22.69 -5.95 3.48
N ALA A 148 22.34 -5.39 2.37
CA ALA A 148 22.80 -4.05 1.95
C ALA A 148 22.25 -2.94 2.86
N SER A 149 23.01 -2.55 3.88
CA SER A 149 22.72 -1.37 4.74
C SER A 149 22.72 -0.04 3.96
N THR A 150 23.24 -0.05 2.74
CA THR A 150 23.31 1.10 1.82
C THR A 150 21.92 1.51 1.29
N VAL A 151 20.96 0.58 1.30
CA VAL A 151 19.61 0.78 0.75
C VAL A 151 18.84 1.89 1.49
N ALA A 152 18.94 1.98 2.82
CA ALA A 152 18.21 2.97 3.61
C ALA A 152 18.65 4.44 3.33
N ARG A 153 19.90 4.66 2.93
CA ARG A 153 20.38 5.99 2.52
C ARG A 153 19.91 6.34 1.11
N ALA A 154 19.93 5.36 0.20
CA ALA A 154 19.44 5.53 -1.17
C ALA A 154 17.94 5.81 -1.19
N GLU A 155 17.15 5.21 -0.31
CA GLU A 155 15.70 5.36 -0.25
C GLU A 155 15.26 6.81 -0.03
N ARG A 156 15.92 7.55 0.87
CA ARG A 156 15.61 8.99 1.09
C ARG A 156 15.82 9.83 -0.17
N VAL A 157 16.87 9.54 -0.93
CA VAL A 157 17.16 10.22 -2.19
C VAL A 157 16.12 9.83 -3.25
N VAL A 158 15.77 8.56 -3.36
CA VAL A 158 14.74 8.07 -4.29
C VAL A 158 13.39 8.72 -3.97
N VAL A 159 12.99 8.79 -2.70
CA VAL A 159 11.74 9.47 -2.27
C VAL A 159 11.76 10.94 -2.66
N ALA A 160 12.86 11.66 -2.45
CA ALA A 160 12.96 13.06 -2.85
C ALA A 160 12.87 13.24 -4.37
N ILE A 161 13.56 12.40 -5.14
CA ILE A 161 13.56 12.45 -6.61
C ILE A 161 12.15 12.17 -7.16
N LYS A 162 11.48 11.09 -6.71
CA LYS A 162 10.13 10.75 -7.20
C LYS A 162 9.11 11.84 -6.89
N LEU A 163 9.18 12.44 -5.70
CA LEU A 163 8.32 13.56 -5.33
C LEU A 163 8.59 14.79 -6.20
N ALA A 164 9.86 15.14 -6.40
CA ALA A 164 10.24 16.27 -7.26
C ALA A 164 9.73 16.08 -8.69
N ILE A 165 9.84 14.87 -9.24
CA ILE A 165 9.35 14.55 -10.59
C ILE A 165 7.83 14.65 -10.66
N LEU A 166 7.09 14.12 -9.67
CA LEU A 166 5.62 14.23 -9.65
C LEU A 166 5.16 15.68 -9.49
N VAL A 167 5.81 16.48 -8.65
CA VAL A 167 5.53 17.90 -8.48
C VAL A 167 5.83 18.65 -9.78
N LEU A 168 6.95 18.38 -10.42
CA LEU A 168 7.30 18.95 -11.74
C LEU A 168 6.26 18.58 -12.80
N PHE A 169 5.84 17.32 -12.86
CA PHE A 169 4.78 16.85 -13.76
C PHE A 169 3.49 17.65 -13.55
N VAL A 170 3.07 17.84 -12.29
CA VAL A 170 1.88 18.63 -11.96
C VAL A 170 2.08 20.09 -12.36
N ALA A 171 3.18 20.72 -11.99
CA ALA A 171 3.43 22.14 -12.23
C ALA A 171 3.44 22.48 -13.73
N VAL A 172 4.14 21.67 -14.53
CA VAL A 172 4.24 21.90 -15.98
C VAL A 172 2.96 21.44 -16.70
N GLY A 173 2.43 20.27 -16.32
CA GLY A 173 1.26 19.69 -16.98
C GLY A 173 -0.04 20.47 -16.75
N MET A 174 -0.13 21.24 -15.65
CA MET A 174 -1.32 22.03 -15.33
C MET A 174 -1.68 23.05 -16.41
N ALA A 175 -0.69 23.59 -17.11
CA ALA A 175 -0.91 24.55 -18.20
C ALA A 175 -1.64 23.93 -19.41
N GLY A 176 -1.56 22.61 -19.60
CA GLY A 176 -2.21 21.88 -20.70
C GLY A 176 -3.56 21.24 -20.33
N VAL A 177 -4.07 21.49 -19.12
CA VAL A 177 -5.32 20.88 -18.65
C VAL A 177 -6.54 21.50 -19.32
N SER A 178 -7.34 20.67 -19.99
CA SER A 178 -8.63 21.04 -20.56
C SER A 178 -9.76 20.76 -19.57
N ALA A 179 -10.46 21.81 -19.13
CA ALA A 179 -11.62 21.70 -18.25
C ALA A 179 -12.75 20.84 -18.85
N ALA A 180 -12.89 20.83 -20.18
CA ALA A 180 -13.89 20.03 -20.87
C ALA A 180 -13.71 18.52 -20.65
N ARG A 181 -12.46 18.04 -20.48
CA ARG A 181 -12.18 16.62 -20.19
C ARG A 181 -12.51 16.22 -18.77
N LEU A 182 -12.53 17.18 -17.85
CA LEU A 182 -12.86 17.00 -16.44
C LEU A 182 -14.35 17.24 -16.15
N ALA A 183 -15.12 17.72 -17.16
CA ALA A 183 -16.53 18.02 -16.99
C ALA A 183 -17.36 16.79 -16.61
N PRO A 184 -18.44 16.93 -15.82
CA PRO A 184 -19.29 15.82 -15.41
C PRO A 184 -19.85 14.98 -16.55
N ALA A 185 -20.01 15.54 -17.75
CA ALA A 185 -20.41 14.82 -18.96
C ALA A 185 -19.42 13.73 -19.38
N GLN A 186 -18.15 13.82 -18.95
CA GLN A 186 -17.10 12.83 -19.21
C GLN A 186 -16.96 11.78 -18.09
N TRP A 187 -17.79 11.83 -17.06
CA TRP A 187 -17.68 10.96 -15.91
C TRP A 187 -18.41 9.62 -16.16
N SER A 188 -17.96 8.59 -15.50
CA SER A 188 -18.76 7.36 -15.34
C SER A 188 -19.91 7.57 -14.37
N SER A 189 -20.77 6.55 -14.21
CA SER A 189 -21.86 6.61 -13.24
C SER A 189 -21.30 6.85 -11.81
N PRO A 190 -22.04 7.52 -10.91
CA PRO A 190 -21.58 7.78 -9.54
C PRO A 190 -21.14 6.50 -8.80
N VAL A 191 -21.86 5.40 -9.00
CA VAL A 191 -21.49 4.10 -8.42
C VAL A 191 -20.14 3.60 -8.96
N SER A 192 -19.88 3.78 -10.26
CA SER A 192 -18.59 3.41 -10.86
C SER A 192 -17.45 4.30 -10.36
N VAL A 193 -17.71 5.58 -10.09
CA VAL A 193 -16.68 6.49 -9.51
C VAL A 193 -16.33 6.05 -8.08
N ILE A 194 -17.32 5.74 -7.25
CA ILE A 194 -17.09 5.25 -5.89
C ILE A 194 -16.32 3.93 -5.94
N ALA A 195 -16.81 2.95 -6.70
CA ALA A 195 -16.17 1.64 -6.81
C ALA A 195 -14.75 1.74 -7.38
N GLY A 196 -14.53 2.58 -8.40
CA GLY A 196 -13.21 2.84 -8.97
C GLY A 196 -12.26 3.46 -7.96
N GLY A 197 -12.73 4.39 -7.12
CA GLY A 197 -11.97 4.91 -5.98
C GLY A 197 -11.57 3.80 -5.00
N MET A 198 -12.48 2.88 -4.74
CA MET A 198 -12.20 1.78 -3.80
C MET A 198 -11.24 0.73 -4.38
N ILE A 199 -11.29 0.48 -5.69
CA ILE A 199 -10.33 -0.42 -6.36
C ILE A 199 -8.90 0.15 -6.31
N ILE A 200 -8.76 1.46 -6.38
CA ILE A 200 -7.45 2.14 -6.31
C ILE A 200 -7.06 2.55 -4.89
N PHE A 201 -7.88 2.24 -3.88
CA PHE A 201 -7.62 2.58 -2.47
C PHE A 201 -6.24 2.12 -2.00
N LEU A 202 -5.76 1.00 -2.55
CA LEU A 202 -4.43 0.46 -2.34
C LEU A 202 -3.29 1.49 -2.55
N ALA A 203 -3.50 2.51 -3.40
CA ALA A 203 -2.50 3.56 -3.62
C ALA A 203 -2.24 4.44 -2.39
N TYR A 204 -3.15 4.45 -1.42
CA TYR A 204 -3.01 5.20 -0.16
C TYR A 204 -2.45 4.36 0.99
N GLU A 205 -2.19 3.07 0.78
CA GLU A 205 -1.48 2.23 1.75
C GLU A 205 -0.06 2.77 1.94
N GLY A 206 0.50 2.60 3.14
CA GLY A 206 1.84 3.03 3.52
C GLY A 206 1.88 4.07 4.64
N PHE A 207 0.78 4.80 4.92
CA PHE A 207 0.73 5.70 6.08
C PHE A 207 0.83 4.93 7.41
N GLU A 208 0.36 3.69 7.44
CA GLU A 208 0.41 2.83 8.63
C GLU A 208 1.84 2.46 9.03
N LEU A 209 2.81 2.58 8.13
CA LEU A 209 4.23 2.38 8.44
C LEU A 209 4.75 3.35 9.51
N ILE A 210 4.10 4.51 9.70
CA ILE A 210 4.39 5.42 10.81
C ILE A 210 4.20 4.72 12.16
N ALA A 211 3.21 3.80 12.26
CA ALA A 211 2.96 3.03 13.49
C ALA A 211 4.16 2.16 13.89
N ASN A 212 4.86 1.60 12.90
CA ASN A 212 6.02 0.72 13.15
C ASN A 212 7.25 1.48 13.68
N ALA A 213 7.24 2.81 13.58
CA ALA A 213 8.28 3.70 14.08
C ALA A 213 7.86 4.45 15.36
N ALA A 214 6.66 4.21 15.89
CA ALA A 214 6.06 5.01 16.96
C ALA A 214 6.88 5.04 18.26
N GLU A 215 7.62 3.97 18.59
CA GLU A 215 8.52 3.91 19.75
C GLU A 215 9.74 4.83 19.63
N ASP A 216 10.18 5.06 18.39
CA ASP A 216 11.40 5.82 18.10
C ASP A 216 11.11 7.31 17.86
N VAL A 217 9.81 7.74 17.94
CA VAL A 217 9.37 9.12 17.66
C VAL A 217 9.53 10.01 18.89
N THR A 218 10.11 11.18 18.68
CA THR A 218 10.19 12.24 19.71
C THR A 218 8.83 12.89 19.93
N ASP A 219 8.43 13.09 21.19
CA ASP A 219 7.11 13.63 21.57
C ASP A 219 5.96 12.94 20.80
N PRO A 220 5.71 11.62 21.05
CA PRO A 220 4.74 10.85 20.29
C PRO A 220 3.34 11.46 20.30
N GLY A 221 2.99 12.13 21.40
CA GLY A 221 1.68 12.76 21.61
C GLY A 221 1.31 13.79 20.54
N ARG A 222 2.26 14.63 20.14
CA ARG A 222 2.09 15.70 19.14
C ARG A 222 2.59 15.26 17.76
N THR A 223 3.76 14.64 17.72
CA THR A 223 4.44 14.30 16.46
C THR A 223 3.65 13.30 15.64
N LEU A 224 3.17 12.19 16.25
CA LEU A 224 2.45 11.16 15.51
C LEU A 224 1.18 11.71 14.85
N THR A 225 0.35 12.48 15.61
CA THR A 225 -0.87 13.05 15.03
C THR A 225 -0.57 13.94 13.83
N ARG A 226 0.41 14.84 13.96
CA ARG A 226 0.78 15.75 12.88
C ARG A 226 1.35 14.98 11.69
N ALA A 227 2.20 13.98 11.94
CA ALA A 227 2.80 13.18 10.88
C ALA A 227 1.74 12.45 10.05
N TYR A 228 0.78 11.78 10.68
CA TYR A 228 -0.31 11.10 9.97
C TYR A 228 -1.13 12.05 9.10
N TYR A 229 -1.59 13.17 9.66
CA TYR A 229 -2.42 14.11 8.91
C TYR A 229 -1.65 14.82 7.79
N ILE A 230 -0.43 15.28 8.06
CA ILE A 230 0.40 15.94 7.04
C ILE A 230 0.68 14.98 5.89
N SER A 231 1.08 13.73 6.20
CA SER A 231 1.41 12.74 5.17
C SER A 231 0.20 12.41 4.30
N VAL A 232 -0.94 12.09 4.90
CA VAL A 232 -2.12 11.66 4.14
C VAL A 232 -2.72 12.82 3.34
N LEU A 233 -2.85 14.02 3.94
CA LEU A 233 -3.35 15.20 3.24
C LEU A 233 -2.44 15.60 2.08
N PHE A 234 -1.12 15.57 2.27
CA PHE A 234 -0.17 15.85 1.20
C PHE A 234 -0.35 14.89 0.03
N VAL A 235 -0.48 13.59 0.32
CA VAL A 235 -0.63 12.58 -0.73
C VAL A 235 -1.99 12.66 -1.42
N ILE A 236 -3.07 12.98 -0.69
CA ILE A 236 -4.39 13.24 -1.29
C ILE A 236 -4.27 14.37 -2.33
N VAL A 237 -3.70 15.51 -1.92
CA VAL A 237 -3.54 16.67 -2.82
C VAL A 237 -2.68 16.29 -4.02
N LEU A 238 -1.55 15.63 -3.80
CA LEU A 238 -0.64 15.21 -4.87
C LEU A 238 -1.35 14.29 -5.88
N TYR A 239 -2.03 13.25 -5.40
CA TYR A 239 -2.68 12.26 -6.26
C TYR A 239 -3.87 12.83 -7.02
N VAL A 240 -4.66 13.68 -6.39
CA VAL A 240 -5.75 14.41 -7.07
C VAL A 240 -5.19 15.31 -8.17
N LEU A 241 -4.12 16.06 -7.91
CA LEU A 241 -3.48 16.92 -8.91
C LEU A 241 -2.86 16.10 -10.05
N VAL A 242 -2.19 14.98 -9.74
CA VAL A 242 -1.67 14.07 -10.77
C VAL A 242 -2.80 13.54 -11.64
N ALA A 243 -3.93 13.13 -11.05
CA ALA A 243 -5.09 12.66 -11.81
C ALA A 243 -5.73 13.77 -12.65
N VAL A 244 -5.85 15.01 -12.12
CA VAL A 244 -6.34 16.19 -12.85
C VAL A 244 -5.49 16.45 -14.08
N VAL A 245 -4.17 16.51 -13.93
CA VAL A 245 -3.26 16.74 -15.04
C VAL A 245 -3.37 15.60 -16.06
N SER A 246 -3.37 14.35 -15.61
CA SER A 246 -3.39 13.20 -16.52
C SER A 246 -4.65 13.17 -17.37
N VAL A 247 -5.84 13.26 -16.75
CA VAL A 247 -7.13 13.24 -17.46
C VAL A 247 -7.37 14.54 -18.25
N GLY A 248 -6.90 15.67 -17.72
CA GLY A 248 -7.05 16.97 -18.38
C GLY A 248 -6.15 17.14 -19.62
N SER A 249 -5.00 16.43 -19.66
CA SER A 249 -4.02 16.58 -20.74
C SER A 249 -4.23 15.63 -21.92
N LEU A 250 -4.79 14.43 -21.68
CA LEU A 250 -4.99 13.40 -22.71
C LEU A 250 -6.44 12.91 -22.78
N PRO A 251 -6.89 12.46 -23.97
CA PRO A 251 -8.15 11.72 -24.08
C PRO A 251 -8.14 10.45 -23.21
N VAL A 252 -9.29 10.12 -22.62
CA VAL A 252 -9.47 8.91 -21.81
C VAL A 252 -9.03 7.64 -22.55
N ALA A 253 -9.34 7.54 -23.86
CA ALA A 253 -8.97 6.40 -24.70
C ALA A 253 -7.45 6.16 -24.72
N SER A 254 -6.64 7.22 -24.84
CA SER A 254 -5.18 7.12 -24.84
C SER A 254 -4.63 6.65 -23.50
N LEU A 255 -5.19 7.13 -22.38
CA LEU A 255 -4.79 6.71 -21.04
C LEU A 255 -5.18 5.26 -20.77
N VAL A 256 -6.33 4.81 -21.24
CA VAL A 256 -6.78 3.42 -21.13
C VAL A 256 -5.93 2.48 -21.97
N GLN A 257 -5.51 2.90 -23.17
CA GLN A 257 -4.60 2.14 -24.03
C GLN A 257 -3.21 2.00 -23.38
N ALA A 258 -2.73 3.07 -22.73
CA ALA A 258 -1.44 3.10 -22.03
C ALA A 258 -1.53 2.57 -20.58
N ARG A 259 -2.58 1.87 -20.22
CA ARG A 259 -2.97 1.41 -18.88
C ARG A 259 -1.80 1.25 -17.89
N ASP A 260 -0.81 0.40 -18.23
CA ASP A 260 0.29 0.02 -17.34
C ASP A 260 1.36 1.12 -17.18
N TYR A 261 1.39 2.12 -18.10
CA TYR A 261 2.31 3.26 -18.10
C TYR A 261 1.58 4.59 -18.36
N ALA A 262 0.30 4.66 -17.98
CA ALA A 262 -0.59 5.79 -18.25
C ALA A 262 -0.01 7.14 -17.78
N LEU A 263 0.69 7.17 -16.63
CA LEU A 263 1.27 8.42 -16.13
C LEU A 263 2.45 8.91 -16.99
N ALA A 264 3.26 8.01 -17.54
CA ALA A 264 4.32 8.38 -18.47
C ALA A 264 3.73 8.94 -19.79
N GLU A 265 2.65 8.32 -20.29
CA GLU A 265 1.95 8.82 -21.46
C GLU A 265 1.31 10.20 -21.22
N ALA A 266 0.75 10.42 -20.01
CA ALA A 266 0.19 11.71 -19.61
C ALA A 266 1.22 12.85 -19.57
N ALA A 267 2.50 12.55 -19.48
CA ALA A 267 3.56 13.57 -19.49
C ALA A 267 3.93 14.04 -20.92
N ARG A 268 3.58 13.27 -21.96
CA ARG A 268 3.93 13.62 -23.36
C ARG A 268 3.42 14.96 -23.84
N PRO A 269 2.15 15.38 -23.58
CA PRO A 269 1.66 16.66 -24.07
C PRO A 269 2.45 17.87 -23.57
N ALA A 270 2.94 17.80 -22.32
CA ALA A 270 3.63 18.92 -21.67
C ALA A 270 5.16 18.86 -21.82
N LEU A 271 5.76 17.67 -21.84
CA LEU A 271 7.20 17.46 -21.74
C LEU A 271 7.76 16.59 -22.89
N GLY A 272 6.94 16.21 -23.88
CA GLY A 272 7.36 15.40 -25.03
C GLY A 272 7.88 14.01 -24.63
N ALA A 273 8.76 13.44 -25.46
CA ALA A 273 9.41 12.15 -25.23
C ALA A 273 10.28 12.15 -23.95
N ALA A 274 10.88 13.28 -23.62
CA ALA A 274 11.67 13.41 -22.39
C ALA A 274 10.80 13.26 -21.15
N GLY A 275 9.57 13.80 -21.16
CA GLY A 275 8.61 13.64 -20.06
C GLY A 275 8.18 12.18 -19.88
N PHE A 276 7.91 11.47 -20.97
CA PHE A 276 7.62 10.03 -20.94
C PHE A 276 8.76 9.25 -20.29
N THR A 277 9.99 9.47 -20.73
CA THR A 277 11.17 8.80 -20.20
C THR A 277 11.40 9.13 -18.73
N MET A 278 11.29 10.41 -18.36
CA MET A 278 11.46 10.88 -16.99
C MET A 278 10.46 10.22 -16.03
N ILE A 279 9.18 10.21 -16.37
CA ILE A 279 8.14 9.56 -15.56
C ILE A 279 8.32 8.05 -15.55
N GLY A 280 8.68 7.43 -16.67
CA GLY A 280 8.95 5.99 -16.75
C GLY A 280 10.09 5.56 -15.81
N ILE A 281 11.21 6.29 -15.81
CA ILE A 281 12.33 6.05 -14.90
C ILE A 281 11.92 6.30 -13.45
N ALA A 282 11.19 7.39 -13.18
CA ALA A 282 10.70 7.67 -11.83
C ALA A 282 9.78 6.58 -11.31
N ALA A 283 8.90 6.04 -12.16
CA ALA A 283 8.03 4.93 -11.83
C ALA A 283 8.81 3.65 -11.50
N MET A 284 9.82 3.31 -12.31
CA MET A 284 10.68 2.15 -12.04
C MET A 284 11.47 2.30 -10.74
N LEU A 285 12.06 3.47 -10.49
CA LEU A 285 12.76 3.75 -9.22
C LEU A 285 11.82 3.72 -8.03
N SER A 286 10.61 4.29 -8.18
CA SER A 286 9.61 4.32 -7.13
C SER A 286 9.10 2.92 -6.77
N THR A 287 8.77 2.12 -7.78
CA THR A 287 8.29 0.75 -7.58
C THR A 287 9.38 -0.17 -7.04
N ALA A 288 10.62 -0.05 -7.52
CA ALA A 288 11.76 -0.81 -6.97
C ALA A 288 12.01 -0.48 -5.49
N SER A 289 11.97 0.82 -5.13
CA SER A 289 12.06 1.26 -3.74
C SER A 289 10.91 0.71 -2.89
N ALA A 290 9.68 0.74 -3.42
CA ALA A 290 8.50 0.21 -2.74
C ALA A 290 8.59 -1.33 -2.56
N ILE A 291 9.01 -2.08 -3.58
CA ILE A 291 9.27 -3.52 -3.48
C ILE A 291 10.26 -3.81 -2.35
N ASN A 292 11.36 -3.06 -2.30
CA ASN A 292 12.37 -3.25 -1.27
C ASN A 292 11.84 -2.97 0.14
N ALA A 293 11.18 -1.83 0.34
CA ALA A 293 10.64 -1.42 1.65
C ALA A 293 9.57 -2.40 2.14
N THR A 294 8.64 -2.79 1.26
CA THR A 294 7.54 -3.71 1.58
C THR A 294 8.04 -5.13 1.81
N LEU A 295 9.00 -5.61 1.04
CA LEU A 295 9.61 -6.92 1.21
C LEU A 295 10.33 -7.02 2.56
N TYR A 296 11.11 -6.00 2.93
CA TYR A 296 11.76 -5.91 4.23
C TYR A 296 10.75 -5.79 5.37
N GLY A 297 9.72 -4.95 5.20
CA GLY A 297 8.64 -4.77 6.17
C GLY A 297 7.85 -6.07 6.41
N SER A 298 7.48 -6.78 5.35
CA SER A 298 6.77 -8.06 5.41
C SER A 298 7.57 -9.14 6.14
N ALA A 299 8.88 -9.24 5.89
CA ALA A 299 9.75 -10.19 6.59
C ALA A 299 9.81 -9.92 8.11
N ARG A 300 9.80 -8.64 8.51
CA ARG A 300 9.73 -8.27 9.94
C ARG A 300 8.34 -8.51 10.52
N MET A 301 7.30 -8.34 9.73
CA MET A 301 5.92 -8.60 10.16
C MET A 301 5.70 -10.09 10.41
N THR A 302 6.13 -10.98 9.51
CA THR A 302 6.02 -12.43 9.73
C THR A 302 6.73 -12.87 11.00
N TYR A 303 7.91 -12.30 11.30
CA TYR A 303 8.59 -12.49 12.57
C TYR A 303 7.75 -12.02 13.76
N THR A 304 7.12 -10.85 13.68
CA THR A 304 6.28 -10.31 14.76
C THR A 304 5.03 -11.17 14.99
N ILE A 305 4.37 -11.61 13.92
CA ILE A 305 3.20 -12.49 13.97
C ILE A 305 3.58 -13.85 14.57
N ALA A 306 4.71 -14.42 14.16
CA ALA A 306 5.23 -15.67 14.73
C ALA A 306 5.55 -15.53 16.23
N LYS A 307 6.20 -14.44 16.64
CA LYS A 307 6.46 -14.11 18.06
C LYS A 307 5.18 -13.97 18.89
N SER A 308 4.08 -13.53 18.26
CA SER A 308 2.75 -13.49 18.89
C SER A 308 2.07 -14.88 18.96
N ARG A 309 2.74 -15.94 18.51
CA ARG A 309 2.23 -17.31 18.40
C ARG A 309 1.00 -17.42 17.49
N GLU A 310 1.02 -16.70 16.39
CA GLU A 310 -0.01 -16.67 15.33
C GLU A 310 0.52 -17.24 14.00
N LEU A 311 1.81 -17.56 13.94
CA LEU A 311 2.49 -18.27 12.84
C LEU A 311 3.52 -19.26 13.43
N PRO A 312 3.97 -20.26 12.63
CA PRO A 312 4.94 -21.25 13.06
C PRO A 312 6.22 -20.64 13.61
N ALA A 313 6.74 -21.19 14.73
CA ALA A 313 7.96 -20.73 15.39
C ALA A 313 9.22 -20.86 14.49
N GLN A 314 9.15 -21.63 13.42
CA GLN A 314 10.20 -21.68 12.40
C GLN A 314 10.44 -20.31 11.77
N LEU A 315 9.40 -19.50 11.60
CA LEU A 315 9.48 -18.12 11.08
C LEU A 315 10.11 -17.13 12.08
N GLU A 316 10.29 -17.54 13.35
CA GLU A 316 11.08 -16.80 14.34
C GLU A 316 12.58 -17.11 14.25
N ARG A 317 12.97 -18.23 13.63
CA ARG A 317 14.37 -18.64 13.57
C ARG A 317 15.12 -17.79 12.54
N PRO A 318 16.14 -17.02 12.96
CA PRO A 318 16.92 -16.29 12.00
C PRO A 318 17.90 -17.25 11.29
N ILE A 319 17.72 -17.46 10.00
CA ILE A 319 18.76 -18.04 9.15
C ILE A 319 19.85 -16.97 8.98
N TRP A 320 21.10 -17.29 9.34
CA TRP A 320 22.21 -16.30 9.36
C TRP A 320 21.87 -15.01 10.12
N ASN A 321 21.22 -15.11 11.28
CA ASN A 321 20.73 -13.98 12.09
C ASN A 321 19.71 -13.07 11.39
N ARG A 322 18.96 -13.55 10.39
CA ARG A 322 17.97 -12.77 9.63
C ARG A 322 16.68 -13.58 9.42
N PRO A 323 15.51 -12.95 9.39
CA PRO A 323 14.23 -13.61 9.12
C PRO A 323 14.08 -13.93 7.61
N LEU A 324 14.94 -14.82 7.08
CA LEU A 324 14.99 -15.12 5.64
C LEU A 324 13.82 -15.98 5.16
N GLU A 325 13.26 -16.85 6.01
CA GLU A 325 12.15 -17.71 5.62
C GLU A 325 10.92 -16.89 5.22
N GLY A 326 10.50 -15.93 6.05
CA GLY A 326 9.41 -15.02 5.73
C GLY A 326 9.67 -14.19 4.46
N LEU A 327 10.93 -13.76 4.25
CA LEU A 327 11.36 -13.04 3.06
C LEU A 327 11.18 -13.88 1.80
N LEU A 328 11.66 -15.12 1.80
CA LEU A 328 11.64 -16.00 0.63
C LEU A 328 10.21 -16.46 0.30
N ILE A 329 9.41 -16.79 1.31
CA ILE A 329 7.99 -17.14 1.12
C ILE A 329 7.24 -15.95 0.50
N THR A 330 7.44 -14.75 1.06
CA THR A 330 6.83 -13.52 0.53
C THR A 330 7.25 -13.28 -0.92
N ALA A 331 8.54 -13.36 -1.23
CA ALA A 331 9.04 -13.16 -2.60
C ALA A 331 8.51 -14.21 -3.58
N GLY A 332 8.54 -15.50 -3.23
CA GLY A 332 8.04 -16.58 -4.06
C GLY A 332 6.53 -16.45 -4.34
N SER A 333 5.74 -16.16 -3.31
CA SER A 333 4.31 -15.91 -3.45
C SER A 333 4.02 -14.67 -4.32
N THR A 334 4.82 -13.61 -4.18
CA THR A 334 4.72 -12.40 -5.01
C THR A 334 4.99 -12.71 -6.48
N ILE A 335 6.05 -13.47 -6.78
CA ILE A 335 6.37 -13.89 -8.16
C ILE A 335 5.20 -14.66 -8.77
N ALA A 336 4.64 -15.62 -8.03
CA ALA A 336 3.50 -16.38 -8.50
C ALA A 336 2.29 -15.49 -8.81
N LEU A 337 1.88 -14.65 -7.84
CA LEU A 337 0.73 -13.75 -8.01
C LEU A 337 0.93 -12.74 -9.15
N ALA A 338 2.10 -12.11 -9.22
CA ALA A 338 2.39 -11.09 -10.22
C ALA A 338 2.43 -11.65 -11.66
N ASN A 339 2.77 -12.92 -11.84
CA ASN A 339 2.79 -13.55 -13.16
C ASN A 339 1.46 -14.19 -13.57
N VAL A 340 0.60 -14.56 -12.61
CA VAL A 340 -0.66 -15.26 -12.89
C VAL A 340 -1.86 -14.31 -12.94
N LEU A 341 -1.88 -13.29 -12.08
CA LEU A 341 -3.04 -12.39 -11.96
C LEU A 341 -2.81 -11.10 -12.77
N ASP A 342 -3.90 -10.57 -13.29
CA ASP A 342 -3.91 -9.26 -13.94
C ASP A 342 -3.94 -8.10 -12.91
N LEU A 343 -3.59 -6.91 -13.34
CA LEU A 343 -3.50 -5.71 -12.51
C LEU A 343 -4.82 -5.37 -11.80
N ASN A 344 -5.96 -5.60 -12.47
CA ASN A 344 -7.28 -5.33 -11.88
C ASN A 344 -7.58 -6.28 -10.72
N SER A 345 -7.31 -7.57 -10.89
CA SER A 345 -7.47 -8.58 -9.83
C SER A 345 -6.55 -8.31 -8.65
N ILE A 346 -5.28 -8.00 -8.90
CA ILE A 346 -4.30 -7.64 -7.86
C ILE A 346 -4.76 -6.38 -7.10
N SER A 347 -5.19 -5.32 -7.81
CA SER A 347 -5.65 -4.08 -7.19
C SER A 347 -6.93 -4.30 -6.36
N THR A 348 -7.87 -5.10 -6.87
CA THR A 348 -9.11 -5.45 -6.15
C THR A 348 -8.81 -6.23 -4.86
N MET A 349 -7.97 -7.27 -4.95
CA MET A 349 -7.58 -8.08 -3.79
C MET A 349 -6.86 -7.26 -2.72
N GLY A 350 -5.87 -6.47 -3.15
CA GLY A 350 -5.07 -5.66 -2.22
C GLY A 350 -5.93 -4.59 -1.54
N SER A 351 -6.74 -3.85 -2.31
CA SER A 351 -7.64 -2.86 -1.74
C SER A 351 -8.64 -3.48 -0.77
N ALA A 352 -9.25 -4.62 -1.13
CA ALA A 352 -10.18 -5.32 -0.25
C ALA A 352 -9.50 -5.83 1.04
N GLY A 353 -8.31 -6.41 0.93
CA GLY A 353 -7.54 -6.88 2.08
C GLY A 353 -7.24 -5.74 3.06
N PHE A 354 -6.70 -4.61 2.56
CA PHE A 354 -6.44 -3.45 3.41
C PHE A 354 -7.70 -2.80 3.96
N LEU A 355 -8.81 -2.74 3.20
CA LEU A 355 -10.09 -2.23 3.71
C LEU A 355 -10.62 -3.07 4.88
N ILE A 356 -10.49 -4.40 4.84
CA ILE A 356 -10.86 -5.29 5.95
C ILE A 356 -9.96 -5.03 7.17
N VAL A 357 -8.66 -4.97 6.97
CA VAL A 357 -7.69 -4.71 8.04
C VAL A 357 -7.94 -3.32 8.65
N PHE A 358 -8.13 -2.29 7.83
CA PHE A 358 -8.36 -0.93 8.31
C PHE A 358 -9.74 -0.77 8.98
N ALA A 359 -10.78 -1.46 8.51
CA ALA A 359 -12.04 -1.55 9.23
C ALA A 359 -11.83 -2.13 10.64
N THR A 360 -11.02 -3.19 10.74
CA THR A 360 -10.68 -3.83 12.02
C THR A 360 -9.86 -2.89 12.94
N VAL A 361 -8.89 -2.15 12.40
CA VAL A 361 -8.12 -1.16 13.16
C VAL A 361 -9.01 0.00 13.63
N ASN A 362 -9.93 0.48 12.81
CA ASN A 362 -10.90 1.50 13.19
C ASN A 362 -11.83 0.97 14.30
N ALA A 363 -12.27 -0.28 14.23
CA ALA A 363 -13.05 -0.93 15.29
C ALA A 363 -12.21 -1.12 16.59
N ALA A 364 -10.93 -1.46 16.45
CA ALA A 364 -9.99 -1.55 17.58
C ALA A 364 -9.86 -0.20 18.30
N GLU A 365 -9.74 0.91 17.56
CA GLU A 365 -9.72 2.24 18.17
C GLU A 365 -11.05 2.56 18.84
N ALA A 366 -12.18 2.30 18.19
CA ALA A 366 -13.51 2.55 18.77
C ALA A 366 -13.72 1.80 20.09
N ARG A 367 -13.25 0.54 20.16
CA ARG A 367 -13.28 -0.27 21.40
C ARG A 367 -12.39 0.31 22.48
N THR A 368 -11.18 0.70 22.15
CA THR A 368 -10.19 1.26 23.08
C THR A 368 -10.61 2.68 23.54
N ALA A 369 -11.22 3.49 22.67
CA ALA A 369 -11.76 4.80 23.01
C ALA A 369 -12.84 4.68 24.09
N ARG A 370 -13.76 3.71 23.97
CA ARG A 370 -14.79 3.44 25.00
C ARG A 370 -14.15 3.08 26.34
N GLN A 371 -13.11 2.26 26.36
CA GLN A 371 -12.40 1.91 27.59
C GLN A 371 -11.73 3.12 28.26
N ARG A 372 -11.32 4.11 27.49
CA ARG A 372 -10.73 5.38 27.95
C ARG A 372 -11.77 6.46 28.27
N GLY A 373 -13.08 6.16 28.17
CA GLY A 373 -14.14 7.15 28.34
C GLY A 373 -14.21 8.21 27.23
N SER A 374 -13.60 7.95 26.07
CA SER A 374 -13.59 8.86 24.93
C SER A 374 -14.70 8.52 23.93
N ALA A 375 -15.18 9.49 23.18
CA ALA A 375 -16.24 9.28 22.19
C ALA A 375 -15.71 8.51 20.96
N PRO A 376 -16.23 7.30 20.63
CA PRO A 376 -15.73 6.45 19.58
C PRO A 376 -16.32 6.77 18.19
N TRP A 377 -17.21 7.74 18.05
CA TRP A 377 -18.08 7.91 16.87
C TRP A 377 -17.29 8.10 15.56
N VAL A 378 -16.16 8.83 15.59
CA VAL A 378 -15.34 9.04 14.37
C VAL A 378 -14.72 7.73 13.92
N SER A 379 -14.24 6.90 14.85
CA SER A 379 -13.64 5.61 14.52
C SER A 379 -14.70 4.58 14.07
N VAL A 380 -15.92 4.67 14.61
CA VAL A 380 -17.08 3.91 14.12
C VAL A 380 -17.42 4.34 12.69
N LEU A 381 -17.47 5.66 12.42
CA LEU A 381 -17.69 6.18 11.07
C LEU A 381 -16.59 5.72 10.10
N ALA A 382 -15.33 5.73 10.53
CA ALA A 382 -14.21 5.26 9.72
C ALA A 382 -14.31 3.76 9.41
N ALA A 383 -14.72 2.94 10.40
CA ALA A 383 -14.97 1.51 10.18
C ALA A 383 -16.12 1.28 9.20
N ALA A 384 -17.22 2.04 9.36
CA ALA A 384 -18.35 1.99 8.44
C ALA A 384 -17.98 2.46 7.03
N ALA A 385 -17.14 3.50 6.90
CA ALA A 385 -16.62 3.95 5.62
C ALA A 385 -15.77 2.87 4.92
N CYS A 386 -14.88 2.18 5.65
CA CYS A 386 -14.12 1.04 5.10
C CYS A 386 -15.03 -0.12 4.68
N ALA A 387 -16.06 -0.46 5.47
CA ALA A 387 -17.02 -1.51 5.14
C ALA A 387 -17.88 -1.12 3.91
N GLY A 388 -18.34 0.12 3.83
CA GLY A 388 -19.08 0.64 2.66
C GLY A 388 -18.21 0.68 1.41
N ALA A 389 -16.92 1.08 1.57
CA ALA A 389 -15.91 1.04 0.52
C ALA A 389 -15.71 -0.40 -0.01
N LEU A 390 -15.58 -1.38 0.88
CA LEU A 390 -15.47 -2.79 0.53
C LEU A 390 -16.71 -3.29 -0.21
N ALA A 391 -17.91 -2.94 0.28
CA ALA A 391 -19.16 -3.31 -0.37
C ALA A 391 -19.26 -2.72 -1.79
N ALA A 392 -18.91 -1.45 -1.98
CA ALA A 392 -18.89 -0.79 -3.29
C ALA A 392 -17.88 -1.44 -4.24
N LEU A 393 -16.70 -1.79 -3.74
CA LEU A 393 -15.66 -2.51 -4.49
C LEU A 393 -16.19 -3.86 -4.96
N VAL A 394 -16.71 -4.70 -4.05
CA VAL A 394 -17.22 -6.04 -4.35
C VAL A 394 -18.39 -5.99 -5.34
N ALA A 395 -19.32 -5.04 -5.19
CA ALA A 395 -20.49 -4.88 -6.06
C ALA A 395 -20.13 -4.61 -7.54
N LYS A 396 -18.94 -4.11 -7.83
CA LYS A 396 -18.48 -3.80 -9.19
C LYS A 396 -17.32 -4.69 -9.66
N SER A 397 -16.86 -5.59 -8.80
CA SER A 397 -15.81 -6.56 -9.14
C SER A 397 -16.38 -7.73 -9.92
N THR A 398 -15.53 -8.35 -10.73
CA THR A 398 -15.88 -9.59 -11.44
C THR A 398 -16.04 -10.74 -10.44
N VAL A 399 -16.85 -11.75 -10.79
CA VAL A 399 -17.00 -12.95 -9.96
C VAL A 399 -15.66 -13.59 -9.64
N GLY A 400 -14.74 -13.65 -10.62
CA GLY A 400 -13.38 -14.17 -10.42
C GLY A 400 -12.59 -13.39 -9.35
N ALA A 401 -12.61 -12.06 -9.40
CA ALA A 401 -11.94 -11.22 -8.41
C ALA A 401 -12.52 -11.40 -7.00
N VAL A 402 -13.84 -11.52 -6.88
CA VAL A 402 -14.50 -11.79 -5.60
C VAL A 402 -14.14 -13.19 -5.08
N THR A 403 -14.10 -14.19 -5.96
CA THR A 403 -13.71 -15.56 -5.58
C THR A 403 -12.29 -15.59 -5.02
N VAL A 404 -11.34 -14.91 -5.68
CA VAL A 404 -9.95 -14.83 -5.22
C VAL A 404 -9.86 -14.08 -3.89
N LEU A 405 -10.63 -13.01 -3.70
CA LEU A 405 -10.72 -12.31 -2.42
C LEU A 405 -11.22 -13.22 -1.29
N VAL A 406 -12.33 -13.94 -1.53
CA VAL A 406 -12.89 -14.88 -0.56
C VAL A 406 -11.88 -15.98 -0.24
N ALA A 407 -11.19 -16.50 -1.25
CA ALA A 407 -10.13 -17.49 -1.06
C ALA A 407 -8.96 -16.93 -0.21
N MET A 408 -8.55 -15.68 -0.43
CA MET A 408 -7.51 -15.02 0.36
C MET A 408 -7.91 -14.88 1.84
N VAL A 409 -9.15 -14.46 2.11
CA VAL A 409 -9.68 -14.34 3.48
C VAL A 409 -9.80 -15.74 4.11
N ALA A 410 -10.36 -16.72 3.40
CA ALA A 410 -10.48 -18.10 3.89
C ALA A 410 -9.09 -18.70 4.18
N LEU A 411 -8.10 -18.44 3.31
CA LEU A 411 -6.72 -18.89 3.50
C LEU A 411 -6.11 -18.28 4.76
N SER A 412 -6.32 -16.98 5.02
CA SER A 412 -5.76 -16.32 6.19
C SER A 412 -6.27 -16.92 7.50
N PHE A 413 -7.58 -17.14 7.60
CA PHE A 413 -8.18 -17.80 8.78
C PHE A 413 -7.86 -19.30 8.83
N GLY A 414 -7.74 -19.97 7.67
CA GLY A 414 -7.35 -21.37 7.57
C GLY A 414 -5.92 -21.63 8.06
N ILE A 415 -4.97 -20.78 7.70
CA ILE A 415 -3.58 -20.83 8.18
C ILE A 415 -3.57 -20.71 9.70
N GLU A 416 -4.24 -19.70 10.24
CA GLU A 416 -4.30 -19.48 11.69
C GLU A 416 -5.00 -20.62 12.42
N ALA A 417 -6.13 -21.12 11.92
CA ALA A 417 -6.85 -22.25 12.52
C ALA A 417 -6.01 -23.52 12.53
N THR A 418 -5.31 -23.81 11.44
CA THR A 418 -4.41 -24.98 11.34
C THR A 418 -3.25 -24.86 12.31
N PHE A 419 -2.63 -23.68 12.35
CA PHE A 419 -1.53 -23.42 13.27
C PHE A 419 -1.94 -23.62 14.74
N ARG A 420 -3.10 -23.09 15.14
CA ARG A 420 -3.62 -23.27 16.52
C ARG A 420 -3.88 -24.73 16.86
N ARG A 421 -4.42 -25.51 15.93
CA ARG A 421 -4.62 -26.96 16.14
C ARG A 421 -3.32 -27.71 16.35
N VAL A 422 -2.31 -27.39 15.55
CA VAL A 422 -1.00 -28.07 15.62
C VAL A 422 -0.18 -27.63 16.85
N SER A 423 -0.27 -26.34 17.22
CA SER A 423 0.49 -25.79 18.38
C SER A 423 -0.16 -26.05 19.74
N GLY A 424 -1.33 -26.66 19.78
CA GLY A 424 -2.05 -26.95 21.03
C GLY A 424 -2.48 -25.71 21.82
N THR A 425 -2.53 -24.53 21.18
CA THR A 425 -2.92 -23.27 21.82
C THR A 425 -4.45 -23.23 21.93
N PRO A 426 -5.04 -23.27 23.16
CA PRO A 426 -6.47 -23.31 23.30
C PRO A 426 -7.11 -22.05 22.73
N ALA A 427 -8.22 -22.20 22.00
CA ALA A 427 -9.10 -21.10 21.66
C ALA A 427 -9.64 -20.51 22.96
N ARG A 428 -9.11 -19.39 23.42
CA ARG A 428 -9.78 -18.59 24.45
C ARG A 428 -10.93 -17.86 23.77
N ALA A 429 -12.16 -18.23 24.18
CA ALA A 429 -13.40 -17.61 23.78
C ALA A 429 -13.48 -16.12 24.19
#